data_fd9a04103c732264b842f0b2b3e9cae8
#
_entry.id   fd9a04103c732264b842f0b2b3e9cae8
#
_cell.length_a   1.000
_cell.length_b   1.000
_cell.length_c   1.000
_cell.angle_alpha   90.00
_cell.angle_beta   90.00
_cell.angle_gamma   90.00
#
_symmetry.space_group_name_H-M   'P 1'
#
loop_
_entity.id
_entity.type
_entity.pdbx_description
1 polymer ?
#
loop_
_entity_poly.entity_id
_entity_poly.type
_entity_poly.pdbx_seq_one_letter_code
_entity_poly.pdbx_strand_id
1 'polypeptide(L)'
;MSAVATAGLEYSQISECSGREDGLALVTDQTTDLEGALFACAKGDRSGLRRIFDHEAGRLVAVAQRIVRRRDLAEEVVQDAFIRIWTHAHQYAPERGSARGWIYAIVRNRALNMLRDGSREDLVAEDRLETLQDSEQLEQIMAAWHRLDRNSRLKECLGRLDETKRRGILMAYVGGYTHGEIAGRLSLPLGTAKSWIRRGLLTLRECMA
;
A
#
# COMPACT_ATOMS: atom_id res chain seq x y z
N MET A 1 28.38 25.29 -8.25
CA MET A 1 28.19 25.60 -6.82
C MET A 1 26.74 26.06 -6.66
N SER A 2 25.87 25.17 -6.30
CA SER A 2 24.45 25.47 -6.09
C SER A 2 24.00 24.77 -4.83
N ALA A 3 23.52 25.59 -3.90
CA ALA A 3 23.09 25.18 -2.58
C ALA A 3 21.80 24.34 -2.64
N VAL A 4 21.85 23.11 -2.16
CA VAL A 4 20.68 22.30 -1.85
C VAL A 4 20.22 22.74 -0.46
N ALA A 5 19.13 23.53 -0.42
CA ALA A 5 18.48 23.89 0.83
C ALA A 5 17.75 22.68 1.40
N THR A 6 18.28 22.16 2.48
CA THR A 6 17.70 21.11 3.31
C THR A 6 16.52 21.72 4.08
N ALA A 7 15.28 21.49 3.65
CA ALA A 7 14.08 21.80 4.42
C ALA A 7 13.85 20.66 5.44
N GLY A 8 14.55 20.72 6.57
CA GLY A 8 14.23 19.95 7.76
C GLY A 8 12.95 20.46 8.37
N LEU A 9 11.85 19.72 8.22
CA LEU A 9 10.64 19.93 9.00
C LEU A 9 10.84 19.28 10.36
N GLU A 10 11.11 20.13 11.37
CA GLU A 10 11.22 19.71 12.76
C GLU A 10 9.86 19.18 13.27
N TYR A 11 9.86 17.90 13.60
CA TYR A 11 8.70 17.14 14.11
C TYR A 11 8.44 17.39 15.63
N SER A 12 9.12 18.36 16.25
CA SER A 12 9.15 18.54 17.71
C SER A 12 8.05 19.45 18.31
N GLN A 13 7.03 19.85 17.56
CA GLN A 13 5.99 20.74 18.07
C GLN A 13 4.56 20.18 18.03
N ILE A 14 4.38 18.89 18.26
CA ILE A 14 3.05 18.32 18.48
C ILE A 14 3.00 17.59 19.83
N SER A 15 3.27 18.31 20.89
CA SER A 15 2.85 17.90 22.23
C SER A 15 2.61 19.15 23.07
N GLU A 16 1.40 19.69 22.96
CA GLU A 16 0.72 20.45 23.99
C GLU A 16 -0.52 21.11 23.37
N CYS A 17 -1.64 20.42 23.44
CA CYS A 17 -2.97 21.03 23.50
C CYS A 17 -3.85 20.16 24.38
N SER A 18 -3.69 20.37 25.68
CA SER A 18 -4.67 19.96 26.69
C SER A 18 -5.70 21.08 26.87
N GLY A 19 -6.98 20.70 26.75
CA GLY A 19 -8.06 21.41 27.44
C GLY A 19 -8.79 22.50 26.67
N ARG A 20 -9.97 22.13 26.12
CA ARG A 20 -11.24 22.80 26.41
C ARG A 20 -12.42 22.01 25.86
N GLU A 21 -13.24 21.53 26.78
CA GLU A 21 -14.61 21.10 26.49
C GLU A 21 -15.40 22.34 26.07
N ASP A 22 -16.10 22.26 24.93
CA ASP A 22 -17.43 22.73 24.69
C ASP A 22 -17.72 22.74 23.19
N GLY A 23 -18.84 22.15 22.82
CA GLY A 23 -19.38 22.23 21.47
C GLY A 23 -19.38 20.93 20.71
N LEU A 24 -20.49 20.18 20.87
CA LEU A 24 -20.89 19.09 19.97
C LEU A 24 -21.16 19.69 18.58
N ALA A 25 -20.09 20.03 17.88
CA ALA A 25 -20.14 20.31 16.46
C ALA A 25 -20.17 18.97 15.74
N LEU A 26 -21.31 18.66 15.12
CA LEU A 26 -21.44 17.68 14.09
C LEU A 26 -20.23 17.76 13.17
N VAL A 27 -19.28 16.82 13.32
CA VAL A 27 -18.22 16.61 12.35
C VAL A 27 -18.92 16.13 11.09
N THR A 28 -19.38 17.09 10.28
CA THR A 28 -19.65 16.81 8.88
C THR A 28 -18.38 16.19 8.33
N ASP A 29 -18.46 14.94 7.97
CA ASP A 29 -17.47 14.21 7.16
C ASP A 29 -17.22 15.09 5.90
N GLN A 30 -16.27 16.03 6.02
CA GLN A 30 -15.70 16.70 4.87
C GLN A 30 -14.92 15.59 4.16
N THR A 31 -15.61 14.92 3.26
CA THR A 31 -14.98 14.02 2.31
C THR A 31 -13.88 14.82 1.62
N THR A 32 -12.67 14.68 2.17
CA THR A 32 -11.49 15.35 1.59
C THR A 32 -11.44 14.92 0.16
N ASP A 33 -11.49 15.89 -0.74
CA ASP A 33 -11.34 15.65 -2.17
C ASP A 33 -9.90 15.19 -2.47
N LEU A 34 -9.64 13.91 -2.14
CA LEU A 34 -8.35 13.28 -2.41
C LEU A 34 -8.09 13.15 -3.91
N GLU A 35 -9.15 13.07 -4.69
CA GLU A 35 -9.06 12.99 -6.15
C GLU A 35 -8.57 14.32 -6.73
N GLY A 36 -9.20 15.44 -6.36
CA GLY A 36 -8.74 16.78 -6.74
C GLY A 36 -7.34 17.08 -6.19
N ALA A 37 -6.99 16.55 -5.00
CA ALA A 37 -5.65 16.69 -4.45
C ALA A 37 -4.59 15.93 -5.29
N LEU A 38 -4.90 14.71 -5.77
CA LEU A 38 -4.02 13.97 -6.68
C LEU A 38 -3.88 14.63 -8.05
N PHE A 39 -4.96 15.19 -8.60
CA PHE A 39 -4.89 15.95 -9.85
C PHE A 39 -4.06 17.24 -9.70
N ALA A 40 -4.12 17.90 -8.54
CA ALA A 40 -3.24 19.03 -8.24
C ALA A 40 -1.76 18.59 -8.20
N CYS A 41 -1.46 17.48 -7.51
CA CYS A 41 -0.11 16.89 -7.51
C CYS A 41 0.38 16.57 -8.92
N ALA A 42 -0.47 15.99 -9.76
CA ALA A 42 -0.13 15.64 -11.15
C ALA A 42 0.22 16.88 -12.01
N LYS A 43 -0.30 18.07 -11.64
CA LYS A 43 0.01 19.36 -12.26
C LYS A 43 1.22 20.07 -11.61
N GLY A 44 1.88 19.44 -10.61
CA GLY A 44 3.00 20.03 -9.91
C GLY A 44 2.60 21.02 -8.80
N ASP A 45 1.33 21.09 -8.42
CA ASP A 45 0.85 21.92 -7.31
C ASP A 45 1.06 21.22 -5.97
N ARG A 46 1.98 21.77 -5.16
CA ARG A 46 2.33 21.24 -3.83
C ARG A 46 1.17 21.32 -2.83
N SER A 47 0.21 22.18 -3.05
CA SER A 47 -0.98 22.28 -2.18
C SER A 47 -1.78 20.96 -2.16
N GLY A 48 -1.80 20.23 -3.27
CA GLY A 48 -2.41 18.91 -3.37
C GLY A 48 -1.77 17.91 -2.41
N LEU A 49 -0.42 17.84 -2.40
CA LEU A 49 0.32 16.95 -1.52
C LEU A 49 0.10 17.32 -0.05
N ARG A 50 0.09 18.62 0.26
CA ARG A 50 -0.18 19.11 1.62
C ARG A 50 -1.56 18.67 2.11
N ARG A 51 -2.60 18.81 1.29
CA ARG A 51 -3.96 18.34 1.62
C ARG A 51 -4.00 16.85 1.92
N ILE A 52 -3.34 16.02 1.08
CA ILE A 52 -3.26 14.58 1.33
C ILE A 52 -2.56 14.31 2.66
N PHE A 53 -1.45 14.99 2.93
CA PHE A 53 -0.69 14.83 4.17
C PHE A 53 -1.54 15.17 5.39
N ASP A 54 -2.15 16.36 5.42
CA ASP A 54 -2.90 16.85 6.56
C ASP A 54 -4.09 15.93 6.92
N HIS A 55 -4.69 15.27 5.93
CA HIS A 55 -5.86 14.42 6.16
C HIS A 55 -5.56 12.93 6.34
N GLU A 56 -4.52 12.40 5.69
CA GLU A 56 -4.29 10.96 5.64
C GLU A 56 -3.01 10.50 6.36
N ALA A 57 -2.03 11.37 6.66
CA ALA A 57 -0.73 10.93 7.17
C ALA A 57 -0.83 10.06 8.43
N GLY A 58 -1.62 10.44 9.42
CA GLY A 58 -1.79 9.66 10.64
C GLY A 58 -2.40 8.26 10.38
N ARG A 59 -3.37 8.18 9.46
CA ARG A 59 -4.00 6.91 9.06
C ARG A 59 -3.02 6.03 8.29
N LEU A 60 -2.22 6.63 7.42
CA LEU A 60 -1.21 5.92 6.62
C LEU A 60 -0.11 5.34 7.51
N VAL A 61 0.36 6.11 8.52
CA VAL A 61 1.30 5.59 9.54
C VAL A 61 0.70 4.42 10.30
N ALA A 62 -0.56 4.52 10.73
CA ALA A 62 -1.24 3.43 11.42
C ALA A 62 -1.35 2.15 10.55
N VAL A 63 -1.61 2.31 9.25
CA VAL A 63 -1.64 1.18 8.29
C VAL A 63 -0.25 0.58 8.11
N ALA A 64 0.77 1.41 7.89
CA ALA A 64 2.15 0.97 7.75
C ALA A 64 2.62 0.24 9.02
N GLN A 65 2.34 0.78 10.22
CA GLN A 65 2.74 0.20 11.50
C GLN A 65 2.13 -1.18 11.75
N ARG A 66 0.90 -1.44 11.29
CA ARG A 66 0.30 -2.78 11.36
C ARG A 66 1.06 -3.82 10.53
N ILE A 67 1.75 -3.38 9.47
CA ILE A 67 2.50 -4.23 8.58
C ILE A 67 3.93 -4.42 9.11
N VAL A 68 4.67 -3.31 9.30
CA VAL A 68 6.09 -3.38 9.70
C VAL A 68 6.31 -3.57 11.20
N ARG A 69 5.26 -3.41 12.04
CA ARG A 69 5.24 -3.60 13.50
C ARG A 69 6.22 -2.72 14.28
N ARG A 70 6.86 -1.74 13.64
CA ARG A 70 7.77 -0.77 14.22
C ARG A 70 7.35 0.62 13.76
N ARG A 71 7.33 1.59 14.69
CA ARG A 71 6.85 2.94 14.40
C ARG A 71 7.83 3.73 13.53
N ASP A 72 9.10 3.65 13.84
CA ASP A 72 10.18 4.29 13.08
C ASP A 72 10.16 3.87 11.60
N LEU A 73 10.07 2.57 11.33
CA LEU A 73 9.95 2.04 9.98
C LEU A 73 8.61 2.45 9.31
N ALA A 74 7.53 2.56 10.07
CA ALA A 74 6.25 2.99 9.52
C ALA A 74 6.30 4.46 9.07
N GLU A 75 6.97 5.32 9.82
CA GLU A 75 7.19 6.72 9.46
C GLU A 75 8.05 6.85 8.20
N GLU A 76 9.12 6.06 8.08
CA GLU A 76 9.96 5.99 6.87
C GLU A 76 9.16 5.51 5.65
N VAL A 77 8.37 4.44 5.82
CA VAL A 77 7.46 3.95 4.76
C VAL A 77 6.55 5.05 4.25
N VAL A 78 5.98 5.84 5.16
CA VAL A 78 5.03 6.90 4.80
C VAL A 78 5.74 8.06 4.12
N GLN A 79 6.93 8.44 4.57
CA GLN A 79 7.74 9.46 3.90
C GLN A 79 8.06 9.07 2.45
N ASP A 80 8.55 7.84 2.23
CA ASP A 80 8.79 7.30 0.90
C ASP A 80 7.51 7.24 0.05
N ALA A 81 6.39 6.88 0.67
CA ALA A 81 5.11 6.85 -0.01
C ALA A 81 4.67 8.22 -0.48
N PHE A 82 4.87 9.29 0.29
CA PHE A 82 4.57 10.66 -0.13
C PHE A 82 5.42 11.11 -1.31
N ILE A 83 6.71 10.74 -1.34
CA ILE A 83 7.57 10.98 -2.51
C ILE A 83 7.00 10.28 -3.74
N ARG A 84 6.57 9.01 -3.60
CA ARG A 84 5.97 8.24 -4.69
C ARG A 84 4.61 8.78 -5.12
N ILE A 85 3.78 9.21 -4.19
CA ILE A 85 2.50 9.87 -4.51
C ILE A 85 2.76 11.11 -5.35
N TRP A 86 3.70 11.95 -4.96
CA TRP A 86 4.07 13.16 -5.70
C TRP A 86 4.57 12.85 -7.11
N THR A 87 5.53 11.93 -7.23
CA THR A 87 6.18 11.61 -8.51
C THR A 87 5.28 10.83 -9.47
N HIS A 88 4.30 10.07 -8.96
CA HIS A 88 3.45 9.20 -9.76
C HIS A 88 1.98 9.62 -9.80
N ALA A 89 1.61 10.80 -9.26
CA ALA A 89 0.24 11.28 -9.26
C ALA A 89 -0.40 11.31 -10.66
N HIS A 90 0.41 11.56 -11.71
CA HIS A 90 -0.02 11.54 -13.10
C HIS A 90 -0.50 10.15 -13.60
N GLN A 91 -0.19 9.08 -12.87
CA GLN A 91 -0.63 7.71 -13.20
C GLN A 91 -1.96 7.35 -12.55
N TYR A 92 -2.47 8.19 -11.64
CA TYR A 92 -3.77 7.98 -11.05
C TYR A 92 -4.87 8.18 -12.10
N ALA A 93 -5.82 7.25 -12.13
CA ALA A 93 -6.94 7.25 -13.06
C ALA A 93 -8.20 6.80 -12.29
N PRO A 94 -9.22 7.67 -12.17
CA PRO A 94 -10.44 7.40 -11.39
C PRO A 94 -11.17 6.12 -11.81
N GLU A 95 -11.15 5.82 -13.10
CA GLU A 95 -11.77 4.61 -13.66
C GLU A 95 -11.11 3.31 -13.17
N ARG A 96 -9.90 3.39 -12.60
CA ARG A 96 -9.16 2.24 -12.05
C ARG A 96 -9.40 2.01 -10.58
N GLY A 97 -9.96 3.01 -9.86
CA GLY A 97 -10.26 2.92 -8.45
C GLY A 97 -10.23 4.26 -7.73
N SER A 98 -10.63 4.27 -6.47
CA SER A 98 -10.67 5.49 -5.66
C SER A 98 -9.28 6.05 -5.36
N ALA A 99 -9.17 7.38 -5.23
CA ALA A 99 -7.96 8.09 -4.85
C ALA A 99 -7.37 7.55 -3.53
N ARG A 100 -8.22 7.33 -2.52
CA ARG A 100 -7.80 6.73 -1.25
C ARG A 100 -7.22 5.33 -1.45
N GLY A 101 -7.87 4.47 -2.22
CA GLY A 101 -7.39 3.12 -2.52
C GLY A 101 -6.02 3.14 -3.21
N TRP A 102 -5.78 4.08 -4.13
CA TRP A 102 -4.51 4.24 -4.81
C TRP A 102 -3.39 4.68 -3.87
N ILE A 103 -3.65 5.68 -3.00
CA ILE A 103 -2.70 6.14 -1.97
C ILE A 103 -2.34 5.01 -1.01
N TYR A 104 -3.35 4.30 -0.50
CA TYR A 104 -3.14 3.18 0.45
C TYR A 104 -2.38 2.02 -0.18
N ALA A 105 -2.58 1.75 -1.47
CA ALA A 105 -1.82 0.73 -2.19
C ALA A 105 -0.32 1.07 -2.26
N ILE A 106 0.04 2.35 -2.46
CA ILE A 106 1.44 2.80 -2.46
C ILE A 106 2.08 2.55 -1.09
N VAL A 107 1.43 3.00 -0.01
CA VAL A 107 1.95 2.83 1.36
C VAL A 107 2.10 1.35 1.70
N ARG A 108 1.06 0.56 1.43
CA ARG A 108 1.07 -0.87 1.71
C ARG A 108 2.17 -1.61 0.97
N ASN A 109 2.31 -1.36 -0.33
CA ASN A 109 3.35 -2.00 -1.14
C ASN A 109 4.75 -1.61 -0.65
N ARG A 110 4.97 -0.35 -0.24
CA ARG A 110 6.25 0.07 0.34
C ARG A 110 6.54 -0.62 1.67
N ALA A 111 5.54 -0.73 2.56
CA ALA A 111 5.68 -1.43 3.83
C ALA A 111 6.04 -2.91 3.66
N LEU A 112 5.39 -3.59 2.72
CA LEU A 112 5.67 -5.00 2.43
C LEU A 112 7.06 -5.19 1.78
N ASN A 113 7.48 -4.27 0.91
CA ASN A 113 8.82 -4.30 0.34
C ASN A 113 9.88 -4.10 1.43
N MET A 114 9.68 -3.14 2.34
CA MET A 114 10.62 -2.92 3.46
C MET A 114 10.77 -4.16 4.35
N LEU A 115 9.68 -4.88 4.64
CA LEU A 115 9.78 -6.15 5.38
C LEU A 115 10.59 -7.21 4.66
N ARG A 116 10.44 -7.32 3.33
CA ARG A 116 11.20 -8.28 2.53
C ARG A 116 12.67 -7.91 2.42
N ASP A 117 12.95 -6.62 2.24
CA ASP A 117 14.33 -6.12 2.12
C ASP A 117 15.04 -6.27 3.47
N GLY A 118 14.40 -5.94 4.60
CA GLY A 118 14.96 -6.14 5.94
C GLY A 118 15.21 -7.61 6.28
N SER A 119 14.35 -8.53 5.83
CA SER A 119 14.61 -9.96 6.00
C SER A 119 15.76 -10.48 5.13
N ARG A 120 16.17 -9.75 4.08
CA ARG A 120 17.35 -10.06 3.26
C ARG A 120 18.65 -9.53 3.85
N GLU A 121 18.62 -8.36 4.50
CA GLU A 121 19.81 -7.79 5.15
C GLU A 121 20.27 -8.61 6.36
N ASP A 122 19.34 -9.22 7.11
CA ASP A 122 19.63 -10.15 8.20
C ASP A 122 20.20 -11.50 7.71
N LEU A 123 20.24 -11.76 6.40
CA LEU A 123 20.49 -13.06 5.78
C LEU A 123 21.69 -13.08 4.82
N VAL A 124 22.71 -12.24 4.99
CA VAL A 124 23.97 -12.31 4.22
C VAL A 124 24.79 -13.57 4.57
N ALA A 125 24.19 -14.57 5.18
CA ALA A 125 24.78 -15.88 5.38
C ALA A 125 23.82 -16.98 4.92
N GLU A 126 24.10 -17.59 3.78
CA GLU A 126 23.58 -18.86 3.26
C GLU A 126 22.49 -18.80 2.20
N ASP A 127 22.93 -19.02 0.97
CA ASP A 127 22.19 -19.25 -0.29
C ASP A 127 21.14 -20.39 -0.21
N ARG A 128 21.06 -21.13 0.88
CA ARG A 128 20.11 -22.21 1.13
C ARG A 128 18.86 -21.80 1.91
N LEU A 129 18.91 -20.68 2.65
CA LEU A 129 17.79 -20.18 3.43
C LEU A 129 16.77 -19.41 2.58
N GLU A 130 17.17 -18.77 1.48
CA GLU A 130 16.26 -18.00 0.62
C GLU A 130 15.12 -18.87 0.06
N THR A 131 15.41 -20.12 -0.34
CA THR A 131 14.38 -21.02 -0.91
C THR A 131 13.37 -21.51 0.13
N LEU A 132 13.80 -21.72 1.37
CA LEU A 132 12.91 -22.16 2.45
C LEU A 132 12.02 -21.02 2.97
N GLN A 133 12.58 -19.83 3.10
CA GLN A 133 11.80 -18.64 3.53
C GLN A 133 10.79 -18.18 2.46
N ASP A 134 11.13 -18.30 1.18
CA ASP A 134 10.20 -18.04 0.08
C ASP A 134 9.02 -19.00 0.11
N SER A 135 9.23 -20.29 0.47
CA SER A 135 8.15 -21.26 0.61
C SER A 135 7.27 -20.96 1.83
N GLU A 136 7.85 -20.63 2.98
CA GLU A 136 7.11 -20.24 4.18
C GLU A 136 6.28 -18.95 3.99
N GLN A 137 6.84 -17.94 3.32
CA GLN A 137 6.11 -16.72 2.99
C GLN A 137 4.93 -17.00 2.05
N LEU A 138 5.12 -17.86 1.06
CA LEU A 138 4.04 -18.26 0.16
C LEU A 138 2.95 -19.03 0.92
N GLU A 139 3.32 -19.92 1.83
CA GLU A 139 2.37 -20.63 2.70
C GLU A 139 1.60 -19.65 3.60
N GLN A 140 2.26 -18.64 4.16
CA GLN A 140 1.59 -17.60 4.97
C GLN A 140 0.59 -16.78 4.13
N ILE A 141 0.92 -16.49 2.88
CA ILE A 141 0.02 -15.80 1.94
C ILE A 141 -1.20 -16.68 1.63
N MET A 142 -0.97 -17.96 1.38
CA MET A 142 -2.07 -18.91 1.17
C MET A 142 -2.88 -19.15 2.45
N ALA A 143 -2.23 -19.15 3.63
CA ALA A 143 -2.92 -19.22 4.91
C ALA A 143 -3.81 -17.97 5.16
N ALA A 144 -3.45 -16.79 4.62
CA ALA A 144 -4.32 -15.62 4.68
C ALA A 144 -5.66 -15.85 3.95
N TRP A 145 -5.66 -16.58 2.85
CA TRP A 145 -6.87 -17.04 2.17
C TRP A 145 -7.75 -17.90 3.09
N HIS A 146 -7.15 -18.86 3.82
CA HIS A 146 -7.89 -19.73 4.73
C HIS A 146 -8.43 -18.99 5.97
N ARG A 147 -7.75 -17.91 6.39
CA ARG A 147 -8.18 -17.05 7.51
C ARG A 147 -9.31 -16.09 7.16
N LEU A 148 -9.61 -15.85 5.88
CA LEU A 148 -10.78 -15.06 5.52
C LEU A 148 -12.04 -15.73 6.06
N ASP A 149 -12.93 -14.92 6.62
CA ASP A 149 -14.23 -15.39 7.10
C ASP A 149 -14.93 -16.16 5.97
N ARG A 150 -15.39 -17.36 6.30
CA ARG A 150 -16.07 -18.26 5.34
C ARG A 150 -17.28 -17.62 4.71
N ASN A 151 -17.96 -16.73 5.43
CA ASN A 151 -19.16 -16.05 5.00
C ASN A 151 -18.87 -14.70 4.34
N SER A 152 -17.59 -14.28 4.20
CA SER A 152 -17.27 -13.03 3.56
C SER A 152 -17.47 -13.12 2.04
N ARG A 153 -18.16 -12.12 1.48
CA ARG A 153 -18.33 -11.98 0.03
C ARG A 153 -16.98 -11.99 -0.71
N LEU A 154 -15.94 -11.40 -0.09
CA LEU A 154 -14.59 -11.41 -0.65
C LEU A 154 -14.07 -12.83 -0.84
N LYS A 155 -14.27 -13.72 0.15
CA LYS A 155 -13.83 -15.12 0.05
C LYS A 155 -14.55 -15.86 -1.06
N GLU A 156 -15.85 -15.67 -1.16
CA GLU A 156 -16.67 -16.24 -2.23
C GLU A 156 -16.15 -15.77 -3.60
N CYS A 157 -15.98 -14.45 -3.79
CA CYS A 157 -15.52 -13.88 -5.05
C CYS A 157 -14.11 -14.31 -5.43
N LEU A 158 -13.20 -14.38 -4.47
CA LEU A 158 -11.86 -14.94 -4.68
C LEU A 158 -11.91 -16.43 -5.05
N GLY A 159 -12.85 -17.18 -4.47
CA GLY A 159 -13.06 -18.59 -4.76
C GLY A 159 -13.54 -18.87 -6.20
N ARG A 160 -14.20 -17.90 -6.84
CA ARG A 160 -14.63 -17.97 -8.25
C ARG A 160 -13.48 -17.80 -9.24
N LEU A 161 -12.33 -17.29 -8.81
CA LEU A 161 -11.13 -17.19 -9.64
C LEU A 161 -10.45 -18.54 -9.75
N ASP A 162 -9.84 -18.82 -10.91
CA ASP A 162 -8.94 -19.96 -11.01
C ASP A 162 -7.77 -19.79 -10.01
N GLU A 163 -7.18 -20.92 -9.63
CA GLU A 163 -6.17 -20.95 -8.58
C GLU A 163 -4.97 -20.04 -8.90
N THR A 164 -4.51 -20.03 -10.13
CA THR A 164 -3.32 -19.28 -10.54
C THR A 164 -3.57 -17.78 -10.45
N LYS A 165 -4.73 -17.30 -10.91
CA LYS A 165 -5.11 -15.87 -10.79
C LYS A 165 -5.29 -15.48 -9.33
N ARG A 166 -5.96 -16.34 -8.53
CA ARG A 166 -6.13 -16.12 -7.08
C ARG A 166 -4.79 -16.03 -6.39
N ARG A 167 -3.86 -16.96 -6.63
CA ARG A 167 -2.49 -16.93 -6.09
C ARG A 167 -1.77 -15.64 -6.48
N GLY A 168 -1.78 -15.26 -7.75
CA GLY A 168 -1.16 -14.02 -8.22
C GLY A 168 -1.69 -12.77 -7.52
N ILE A 169 -3.02 -12.69 -7.30
CA ILE A 169 -3.64 -11.58 -6.56
C ILE A 169 -3.22 -11.62 -5.09
N LEU A 170 -3.25 -12.77 -4.44
CA LEU A 170 -2.82 -12.89 -3.05
C LEU A 170 -1.34 -12.53 -2.88
N MET A 171 -0.47 -12.98 -3.78
CA MET A 171 0.95 -12.58 -3.79
C MET A 171 1.11 -11.06 -3.92
N ALA A 172 0.38 -10.42 -4.85
CA ALA A 172 0.44 -8.98 -5.04
C ALA A 172 -0.09 -8.21 -3.84
N TYR A 173 -1.24 -8.63 -3.28
CA TYR A 173 -1.99 -7.83 -2.31
C TYR A 173 -1.78 -8.26 -0.85
N VAL A 174 -1.43 -9.50 -0.59
CA VAL A 174 -1.09 -9.98 0.76
C VAL A 174 0.43 -10.03 0.94
N GLY A 175 1.16 -10.54 -0.04
CA GLY A 175 2.61 -10.67 0.02
C GLY A 175 3.39 -9.43 -0.44
N GLY A 176 2.75 -8.49 -1.16
CA GLY A 176 3.39 -7.29 -1.70
C GLY A 176 4.41 -7.57 -2.81
N TYR A 177 4.32 -8.73 -3.46
CA TYR A 177 5.21 -9.07 -4.57
C TYR A 177 4.95 -8.18 -5.78
N THR A 178 6.02 -7.77 -6.44
CA THR A 178 5.94 -7.09 -7.74
C THR A 178 5.47 -8.06 -8.83
N HIS A 179 4.95 -7.52 -9.92
CA HIS A 179 4.55 -8.37 -11.05
C HIS A 179 5.71 -9.21 -11.63
N GLY A 180 6.96 -8.70 -11.55
CA GLY A 180 8.15 -9.43 -11.98
C GLY A 180 8.42 -10.65 -11.09
N GLU A 181 8.38 -10.48 -9.79
CA GLU A 181 8.56 -11.56 -8.82
C GLU A 181 7.44 -12.61 -8.93
N ILE A 182 6.19 -12.17 -9.12
CA ILE A 182 5.05 -13.07 -9.35
C ILE A 182 5.24 -13.87 -10.64
N ALA A 183 5.68 -13.20 -11.71
CA ALA A 183 5.96 -13.85 -12.99
C ALA A 183 7.03 -14.94 -12.85
N GLY A 184 8.14 -14.64 -12.15
CA GLY A 184 9.19 -15.61 -11.86
C GLY A 184 8.70 -16.81 -11.04
N ARG A 185 7.98 -16.55 -9.92
CA ARG A 185 7.47 -17.62 -9.03
C ARG A 185 6.40 -18.49 -9.65
N LEU A 186 5.58 -17.95 -10.54
CA LEU A 186 4.55 -18.71 -11.25
C LEU A 186 5.05 -19.26 -12.60
N SER A 187 6.32 -19.04 -12.94
CA SER A 187 6.93 -19.42 -14.22
C SER A 187 6.14 -18.91 -15.43
N LEU A 188 5.74 -17.63 -15.38
CA LEU A 188 4.93 -16.97 -16.39
C LEU A 188 5.68 -15.80 -17.03
N PRO A 189 5.41 -15.47 -18.29
CA PRO A 189 5.86 -14.21 -18.87
C PRO A 189 5.28 -13.01 -18.09
N LEU A 190 6.06 -11.94 -17.89
CA LEU A 190 5.65 -10.73 -17.15
C LEU A 190 4.34 -10.14 -17.67
N GLY A 191 4.16 -10.09 -19.00
CA GLY A 191 2.92 -9.60 -19.62
C GLY A 191 1.70 -10.44 -19.24
N THR A 192 1.89 -11.77 -19.14
CA THR A 192 0.84 -12.70 -18.72
C THR A 192 0.46 -12.48 -17.25
N ALA A 193 1.45 -12.39 -16.36
CA ALA A 193 1.20 -12.13 -14.94
C ALA A 193 0.44 -10.80 -14.73
N LYS A 194 0.87 -9.71 -15.37
CA LYS A 194 0.17 -8.41 -15.34
C LYS A 194 -1.28 -8.52 -15.81
N SER A 195 -1.49 -9.22 -16.96
CA SER A 195 -2.82 -9.35 -17.54
C SER A 195 -3.75 -10.21 -16.67
N TRP A 196 -3.23 -11.25 -16.04
CA TRP A 196 -4.01 -12.14 -15.17
C TRP A 196 -4.42 -11.43 -13.88
N ILE A 197 -3.51 -10.71 -13.23
CA ILE A 197 -3.82 -9.93 -12.04
C ILE A 197 -4.87 -8.87 -12.38
N ARG A 198 -4.69 -8.13 -13.48
CA ARG A 198 -5.66 -7.11 -13.91
C ARG A 198 -7.05 -7.70 -14.15
N ARG A 199 -7.15 -8.79 -14.91
CA ARG A 199 -8.45 -9.45 -15.20
C ARG A 199 -9.08 -10.03 -13.94
N GLY A 200 -8.28 -10.67 -13.09
CA GLY A 200 -8.78 -11.19 -11.83
C GLY A 200 -9.33 -10.11 -10.90
N LEU A 201 -8.70 -8.93 -10.86
CA LEU A 201 -9.21 -7.78 -10.09
C LEU A 201 -10.50 -7.22 -10.69
N LEU A 202 -10.65 -7.20 -12.02
CA LEU A 202 -11.91 -6.81 -12.66
C LEU A 202 -13.05 -7.78 -12.29
N THR A 203 -12.81 -9.08 -12.39
CA THR A 203 -13.76 -10.11 -11.98
C THR A 203 -14.11 -10.01 -10.49
N LEU A 204 -13.13 -9.72 -9.63
CA LEU A 204 -13.40 -9.48 -8.21
C LEU A 204 -14.29 -8.24 -8.01
N ARG A 205 -13.99 -7.14 -8.68
CA ARG A 205 -14.79 -5.91 -8.58
C ARG A 205 -16.24 -6.16 -9.01
N GLU A 206 -16.46 -6.84 -10.12
CA GLU A 206 -17.78 -7.20 -10.62
C GLU A 206 -18.53 -8.12 -9.64
N CYS A 207 -17.84 -9.07 -9.04
CA CYS A 207 -18.43 -9.96 -8.04
C CYS A 207 -18.76 -9.24 -6.73
N MET A 208 -17.96 -8.24 -6.34
CA MET A 208 -18.14 -7.48 -5.10
C MET A 208 -19.18 -6.35 -5.21
N ALA A 209 -19.48 -5.88 -6.42
CA ALA A 209 -20.57 -4.93 -6.68
C ALA A 209 -21.92 -5.58 -6.46
#